data_deb97e13bea6238df64f5605ff237f7a
#
_entry.id   deb97e13bea6238df64f5605ff237f7a
#
_cell.length_a   1.000
_cell.length_b   1.000
_cell.length_c   1.000
_cell.angle_alpha   90.00
_cell.angle_beta   90.00
_cell.angle_gamma   90.00
#
_symmetry.space_group_name_H-M   'P 1'
#
loop_
_entity.id
_entity.type
_entity.pdbx_description
1 polymer ?
#
loop_
_entity_poly.entity_id
_entity_poly.type
_entity_poly.pdbx_seq_one_letter_code
_entity_poly.pdbx_strand_id
1 'polypeptide(L)'
;MKLPRRLLSGLLAAALIPLGAVTLAPAAPAAADPAPAGAAGAPSTVSADALPTAQINGIVWDQVVVGDVVYAVGKFSAVRPAGSPAGQNESPRSNAMAYNINTGEILDWAPTTNATINTIAASADGQTLYLGGEFTTLNNQ
;
A
#
# COMPACT_ATOMS: atom_id res chain seq x y z
N MET A 1 84.23 -33.67 -27.90
CA MET A 1 83.85 -33.11 -26.57
C MET A 1 82.41 -32.69 -26.63
N LYS A 2 81.47 -33.52 -26.09
CA LYS A 2 80.04 -33.32 -26.18
C LYS A 2 79.48 -32.94 -24.81
N LEU A 3 78.90 -31.77 -24.67
CA LEU A 3 78.20 -31.31 -23.47
C LEU A 3 76.76 -31.82 -23.47
N PRO A 4 76.16 -32.29 -22.37
CA PRO A 4 74.80 -32.74 -22.31
C PRO A 4 73.83 -31.55 -22.05
N ARG A 5 72.78 -31.49 -22.82
CA ARG A 5 71.61 -30.60 -22.64
C ARG A 5 70.80 -31.08 -21.43
N ARG A 6 70.73 -30.28 -20.41
CA ARG A 6 69.73 -30.48 -19.32
C ARG A 6 68.37 -29.90 -19.72
N LEU A 7 67.40 -30.78 -19.84
CA LEU A 7 66.01 -30.41 -19.95
C LEU A 7 65.45 -30.01 -18.56
N LEU A 8 65.09 -28.74 -18.40
CA LEU A 8 64.32 -28.28 -17.23
C LEU A 8 62.81 -28.49 -17.52
N SER A 9 62.21 -29.49 -16.86
CA SER A 9 60.79 -29.70 -16.85
C SER A 9 60.19 -28.76 -15.82
N GLY A 10 59.58 -27.67 -16.26
CA GLY A 10 58.79 -26.80 -15.40
C GLY A 10 57.43 -27.43 -15.12
N LEU A 11 57.20 -27.77 -13.88
CA LEU A 11 55.88 -28.18 -13.39
C LEU A 11 55.01 -26.92 -13.25
N LEU A 12 54.04 -26.77 -14.13
CA LEU A 12 53.01 -25.73 -14.00
C LEU A 12 51.92 -26.26 -13.04
N ALA A 13 51.94 -25.84 -11.79
CA ALA A 13 50.85 -26.12 -10.85
C ALA A 13 49.70 -25.19 -11.14
N ALA A 14 48.62 -25.70 -11.76
CA ALA A 14 47.39 -24.99 -11.89
C ALA A 14 46.63 -24.98 -10.53
N ALA A 15 46.60 -23.83 -9.88
CA ALA A 15 45.77 -23.62 -8.71
C ALA A 15 44.30 -23.51 -9.14
N LEU A 16 43.51 -24.55 -8.88
CA LEU A 16 42.04 -24.50 -8.95
C LEU A 16 41.55 -23.67 -7.76
N ILE A 17 41.05 -22.46 -8.05
CA ILE A 17 40.30 -21.65 -7.10
C ILE A 17 38.88 -22.24 -7.06
N PRO A 18 38.36 -22.73 -5.92
CA PRO A 18 36.97 -23.17 -5.84
C PRO A 18 36.07 -21.91 -5.96
N LEU A 19 35.24 -21.93 -6.97
CA LEU A 19 34.18 -20.96 -7.15
C LEU A 19 33.17 -21.16 -6.00
N GLY A 20 33.29 -20.36 -4.94
CA GLY A 20 32.37 -20.38 -3.82
C GLY A 20 30.96 -20.04 -4.31
N ALA A 21 30.03 -20.97 -4.18
CA ALA A 21 28.63 -20.73 -4.40
C ALA A 21 28.14 -19.70 -3.37
N VAL A 22 27.90 -18.46 -3.81
CA VAL A 22 27.20 -17.46 -3.01
C VAL A 22 25.74 -17.89 -2.96
N THR A 23 25.34 -18.55 -1.88
CA THR A 23 23.92 -18.78 -1.59
C THR A 23 23.30 -17.46 -1.18
N LEU A 24 22.51 -16.85 -2.07
CA LEU A 24 21.59 -15.77 -1.66
C LEU A 24 20.59 -16.39 -0.68
N ALA A 25 20.75 -16.09 0.60
CA ALA A 25 19.70 -16.35 1.57
C ALA A 25 18.47 -15.49 1.18
N PRO A 26 17.25 -16.07 1.16
CA PRO A 26 16.05 -15.25 0.98
C PRO A 26 16.02 -14.20 2.09
N ALA A 27 15.85 -12.94 1.72
CA ALA A 27 15.66 -11.87 2.69
C ALA A 27 14.40 -12.23 3.50
N ALA A 28 14.53 -12.38 4.81
CA ALA A 28 13.39 -12.50 5.69
C ALA A 28 12.52 -11.25 5.50
N PRO A 29 11.17 -11.38 5.44
CA PRO A 29 10.32 -10.22 5.46
C PRO A 29 10.69 -9.39 6.68
N ALA A 30 10.88 -8.08 6.50
CA ALA A 30 11.11 -7.18 7.60
C ALA A 30 9.91 -7.31 8.55
N ALA A 31 10.14 -7.83 9.75
CA ALA A 31 9.13 -7.79 10.79
C ALA A 31 8.90 -6.30 11.12
N ALA A 32 7.65 -5.86 11.05
CA ALA A 32 7.30 -4.53 11.52
C ALA A 32 7.73 -4.42 12.99
N ASP A 33 8.54 -3.39 13.29
CA ASP A 33 8.99 -3.13 14.66
C ASP A 33 7.74 -2.71 15.47
N PRO A 34 7.35 -3.45 16.51
CA PRO A 34 6.21 -3.02 17.33
C PRO A 34 6.54 -1.65 17.90
N ALA A 35 5.63 -0.69 17.71
CA ALA A 35 5.79 0.65 18.26
C ALA A 35 6.15 0.53 19.75
N PRO A 36 7.19 1.22 20.22
CA PRO A 36 7.57 1.16 21.63
C PRO A 36 6.36 1.55 22.50
N ALA A 37 6.03 0.73 23.48
CA ALA A 37 4.97 1.03 24.42
C ALA A 37 5.27 2.42 25.03
N GLY A 38 4.46 3.42 24.68
CA GLY A 38 4.68 4.78 25.09
C GLY A 38 4.74 4.87 26.62
N ALA A 39 5.74 5.56 27.16
CA ALA A 39 5.77 5.91 28.57
C ALA A 39 4.49 6.69 28.91
N ALA A 40 3.94 6.49 30.10
CA ALA A 40 2.76 7.23 30.55
C ALA A 40 2.97 8.74 30.38
N GLY A 41 2.15 9.39 29.56
CA GLY A 41 2.26 10.81 29.22
C GLY A 41 3.01 11.13 27.91
N ALA A 42 3.57 10.13 27.20
CA ALA A 42 4.08 10.34 25.85
C ALA A 42 2.89 10.40 24.85
N PRO A 43 2.95 11.30 23.85
CA PRO A 43 1.95 11.30 22.78
C PRO A 43 1.98 9.96 22.04
N SER A 44 0.81 9.45 21.67
CA SER A 44 0.71 8.22 20.87
C SER A 44 1.52 8.39 19.57
N THR A 45 2.48 7.51 19.36
CA THR A 45 3.20 7.47 18.08
C THR A 45 2.32 6.79 17.03
N VAL A 46 2.44 7.23 15.78
CA VAL A 46 1.77 6.56 14.67
C VAL A 46 2.39 5.19 14.49
N SER A 47 1.55 4.15 14.43
CA SER A 47 2.02 2.80 14.10
C SER A 47 2.68 2.78 12.72
N ALA A 48 3.79 2.05 12.58
CA ALA A 48 4.41 1.79 11.29
C ALA A 48 3.65 0.70 10.49
N ASP A 49 2.69 0.03 11.10
CA ASP A 49 1.89 -1.00 10.45
C ASP A 49 0.86 -0.35 9.52
N ALA A 50 0.91 -0.73 8.26
CA ALA A 50 -0.10 -0.32 7.30
C ALA A 50 -1.42 -1.04 7.60
N LEU A 51 -2.46 -0.28 7.92
CA LEU A 51 -3.82 -0.83 8.00
C LEU A 51 -4.29 -1.30 6.61
N PRO A 52 -5.12 -2.35 6.54
CA PRO A 52 -5.72 -2.76 5.28
C PRO A 52 -6.62 -1.63 4.76
N THR A 53 -6.18 -0.94 3.72
CA THR A 53 -6.89 0.21 3.15
C THR A 53 -7.41 -0.12 1.76
N ALA A 54 -8.69 0.09 1.53
CA ALA A 54 -9.28 0.02 0.20
C ALA A 54 -8.53 0.96 -0.76
N GLN A 55 -8.31 0.52 -2.00
CA GLN A 55 -7.56 1.24 -3.01
C GLN A 55 -8.49 1.80 -4.08
N ILE A 56 -8.12 2.91 -4.68
CA ILE A 56 -8.86 3.57 -5.75
C ILE A 56 -8.01 3.70 -7.02
N ASN A 57 -8.67 3.97 -8.14
CA ASN A 57 -8.01 4.24 -9.43
C ASN A 57 -7.85 5.75 -9.72
N GLY A 58 -7.81 6.59 -8.71
CA GLY A 58 -7.75 8.04 -8.85
C GLY A 58 -7.19 8.76 -7.64
N ILE A 59 -7.83 9.84 -7.22
CA ILE A 59 -7.38 10.73 -6.14
C ILE A 59 -8.47 10.86 -5.08
N VAL A 60 -8.12 10.68 -3.80
CA VAL A 60 -8.92 11.09 -2.65
C VAL A 60 -8.56 12.54 -2.33
N TRP A 61 -9.57 13.41 -2.29
CA TRP A 61 -9.40 14.80 -1.89
C TRP A 61 -9.68 15.03 -0.41
N ASP A 62 -10.66 14.30 0.13
CA ASP A 62 -11.06 14.47 1.52
C ASP A 62 -11.68 13.18 2.07
N GLN A 63 -11.67 13.05 3.39
CA GLN A 63 -12.25 11.91 4.09
C GLN A 63 -12.72 12.29 5.49
N VAL A 64 -13.73 11.58 5.98
CA VAL A 64 -14.24 11.70 7.35
C VAL A 64 -14.45 10.32 7.95
N VAL A 65 -14.19 10.18 9.23
CA VAL A 65 -14.40 8.93 9.97
C VAL A 65 -15.60 9.10 10.90
N VAL A 66 -16.55 8.16 10.79
CA VAL A 66 -17.70 8.07 11.70
C VAL A 66 -17.76 6.66 12.27
N GLY A 67 -17.47 6.50 13.54
CA GLY A 67 -17.29 5.19 14.16
C GLY A 67 -16.13 4.43 13.51
N ASP A 68 -16.39 3.23 13.02
CA ASP A 68 -15.40 2.39 12.33
C ASP A 68 -15.43 2.56 10.80
N VAL A 69 -16.19 3.52 10.29
CA VAL A 69 -16.35 3.74 8.85
C VAL A 69 -15.59 4.97 8.38
N VAL A 70 -14.74 4.78 7.39
CA VAL A 70 -14.10 5.86 6.63
C VAL A 70 -14.95 6.15 5.40
N TYR A 71 -15.38 7.38 5.24
CA TYR A 71 -16.01 7.90 4.04
C TYR A 71 -14.98 8.72 3.28
N ALA A 72 -14.65 8.31 2.07
CA ALA A 72 -13.63 8.96 1.24
C ALA A 72 -14.25 9.48 -0.05
N VAL A 73 -13.89 10.70 -0.42
CA VAL A 73 -14.40 11.38 -1.61
C VAL A 73 -13.26 11.94 -2.45
N GLY A 74 -13.51 12.15 -3.74
CA GLY A 74 -12.47 12.64 -4.61
C GLY A 74 -12.83 12.61 -6.09
N LYS A 75 -11.86 12.16 -6.90
CA LYS A 75 -12.00 11.93 -8.33
C LYS A 75 -11.51 10.53 -8.67
N PHE A 76 -12.42 9.58 -8.72
CA PHE A 76 -12.14 8.18 -9.06
C PHE A 76 -13.41 7.48 -9.57
N SER A 77 -13.23 6.40 -10.29
CA SER A 77 -14.33 5.62 -10.88
C SER A 77 -14.39 4.18 -10.41
N ALA A 78 -13.39 3.71 -9.67
CA ALA A 78 -13.35 2.35 -9.16
C ALA A 78 -12.60 2.26 -7.83
N VAL A 79 -13.01 1.27 -7.05
CA VAL A 79 -12.38 0.88 -5.78
C VAL A 79 -12.09 -0.62 -5.80
N ARG A 80 -11.02 -1.04 -5.13
CA ARG A 80 -10.66 -2.44 -4.97
C ARG A 80 -10.20 -2.74 -3.53
N PRO A 81 -10.29 -4.00 -3.08
CA PRO A 81 -9.80 -4.40 -1.75
C PRO A 81 -8.29 -4.16 -1.60
N ALA A 82 -7.85 -3.99 -0.36
CA ALA A 82 -6.44 -3.88 -0.01
C ALA A 82 -5.64 -5.06 -0.59
N GLY A 83 -4.46 -4.76 -1.16
CA GLY A 83 -3.58 -5.77 -1.74
C GLY A 83 -3.97 -6.30 -3.13
N SER A 84 -5.15 -5.93 -3.66
CA SER A 84 -5.52 -6.30 -5.02
C SER A 84 -4.69 -5.52 -6.05
N PRO A 85 -4.12 -6.18 -7.08
CA PRO A 85 -3.47 -5.49 -8.19
C PRO A 85 -4.45 -4.56 -8.92
N ALA A 86 -3.91 -3.51 -9.56
CA ALA A 86 -4.72 -2.61 -10.38
C ALA A 86 -5.45 -3.38 -11.50
N GLY A 87 -6.74 -3.05 -11.72
CA GLY A 87 -7.58 -3.73 -12.70
C GLY A 87 -8.16 -5.07 -12.24
N GLN A 88 -7.90 -5.49 -10.99
CA GLN A 88 -8.45 -6.74 -10.45
C GLN A 88 -9.35 -6.46 -9.25
N ASN A 89 -10.47 -7.21 -9.16
CA ASN A 89 -11.45 -7.11 -8.09
C ASN A 89 -12.02 -5.68 -7.91
N GLU A 90 -12.08 -4.91 -8.98
CA GLU A 90 -12.58 -3.54 -8.95
C GLU A 90 -14.12 -3.50 -8.91
N SER A 91 -14.63 -2.64 -8.05
CA SER A 91 -16.05 -2.27 -7.98
C SER A 91 -16.23 -0.85 -8.47
N PRO A 92 -17.24 -0.56 -9.32
CA PRO A 92 -17.48 0.79 -9.79
C PRO A 92 -17.86 1.74 -8.64
N ARG A 93 -17.37 2.98 -8.71
CA ARG A 93 -17.70 4.07 -7.80
C ARG A 93 -17.72 5.39 -8.58
N SER A 94 -18.48 6.35 -8.08
CA SER A 94 -18.56 7.69 -8.68
C SER A 94 -18.12 8.74 -7.67
N ASN A 95 -16.79 8.87 -7.52
CA ASN A 95 -16.16 9.91 -6.70
C ASN A 95 -16.38 9.79 -5.18
N ALA A 96 -17.01 8.71 -4.71
CA ALA A 96 -17.26 8.44 -3.30
C ALA A 96 -17.21 6.95 -2.98
N MET A 97 -16.71 6.62 -1.81
CA MET A 97 -16.70 5.26 -1.26
C MET A 97 -16.71 5.28 0.26
N ALA A 98 -17.09 4.15 0.88
CA ALA A 98 -16.86 3.90 2.29
C ALA A 98 -16.19 2.54 2.51
N TYR A 99 -15.39 2.44 3.58
CA TYR A 99 -14.78 1.18 4.00
C TYR A 99 -14.63 1.14 5.51
N ASN A 100 -14.56 -0.07 6.06
CA ASN A 100 -14.27 -0.27 7.48
C ASN A 100 -12.80 -0.03 7.77
N ILE A 101 -12.46 0.85 8.72
CA ILE A 101 -11.10 1.26 9.03
C ILE A 101 -10.25 0.11 9.58
N ASN A 102 -10.86 -0.85 10.28
CA ASN A 102 -10.14 -1.94 10.93
C ASN A 102 -9.88 -3.12 9.99
N THR A 103 -10.82 -3.39 9.06
CA THR A 103 -10.76 -4.56 8.17
C THR A 103 -10.39 -4.21 6.73
N GLY A 104 -10.55 -2.95 6.31
CA GLY A 104 -10.40 -2.52 4.91
C GLY A 104 -11.54 -2.99 4.00
N GLU A 105 -12.61 -3.59 4.57
CA GLU A 105 -13.77 -4.03 3.81
C GLU A 105 -14.50 -2.85 3.18
N ILE A 106 -14.75 -2.95 1.87
CA ILE A 106 -15.49 -1.94 1.12
C ILE A 106 -16.98 -2.08 1.42
N LEU A 107 -17.61 -0.99 1.81
CA LEU A 107 -19.02 -0.95 2.17
C LEU A 107 -19.89 -0.53 0.97
N ASP A 108 -21.19 -0.83 1.06
CA ASP A 108 -22.16 -0.56 -0.01
C ASP A 108 -22.50 0.93 -0.21
N TRP A 109 -22.07 1.79 0.71
CA TRP A 109 -22.28 3.23 0.54
C TRP A 109 -21.52 3.75 -0.70
N ALA A 110 -22.26 4.07 -1.74
CA ALA A 110 -21.74 4.42 -3.05
C ALA A 110 -22.63 5.44 -3.75
N PRO A 111 -22.74 6.68 -3.24
CA PRO A 111 -23.51 7.71 -3.93
C PRO A 111 -22.86 8.00 -5.29
N THR A 112 -23.69 8.33 -6.28
CA THR A 112 -23.22 8.66 -7.62
C THR A 112 -23.27 10.16 -7.85
N THR A 113 -22.17 10.70 -8.39
CA THR A 113 -22.11 12.12 -8.77
C THR A 113 -21.61 12.25 -10.22
N ASN A 114 -22.02 13.32 -10.89
CA ASN A 114 -21.61 13.60 -12.26
C ASN A 114 -20.28 14.34 -12.38
N ALA A 115 -19.67 14.75 -11.25
CA ALA A 115 -18.36 15.40 -11.20
C ALA A 115 -17.67 15.17 -9.84
N THR A 116 -16.47 15.71 -9.69
CA THR A 116 -15.61 15.57 -8.53
C THR A 116 -16.27 16.02 -7.23
N ILE A 117 -16.07 15.27 -6.15
CA ILE A 117 -16.39 15.69 -4.79
C ILE A 117 -15.07 16.15 -4.13
N ASN A 118 -15.02 17.42 -3.71
CA ASN A 118 -13.81 18.03 -3.19
C ASN A 118 -13.71 17.96 -1.66
N THR A 119 -14.84 17.86 -0.97
CA THR A 119 -14.86 17.86 0.50
C THR A 119 -16.05 17.05 1.04
N ILE A 120 -15.87 16.53 2.25
CA ILE A 120 -16.88 15.79 3.01
C ILE A 120 -16.80 16.19 4.49
N ALA A 121 -17.96 16.31 5.13
CA ALA A 121 -18.06 16.49 6.57
C ALA A 121 -19.22 15.66 7.14
N ALA A 122 -19.10 15.25 8.38
CA ALA A 122 -20.16 14.59 9.12
C ALA A 122 -20.81 15.55 10.13
N SER A 123 -22.11 15.41 10.36
CA SER A 123 -22.77 16.04 11.50
C SER A 123 -22.22 15.51 12.84
N ALA A 124 -22.39 16.27 13.90
CA ALA A 124 -21.90 15.91 15.23
C ALA A 124 -22.45 14.58 15.77
N ASP A 125 -23.64 14.20 15.34
CA ASP A 125 -24.28 12.93 15.70
C ASP A 125 -23.93 11.77 14.73
N GLY A 126 -23.13 12.06 13.68
CA GLY A 126 -22.71 11.07 12.67
C GLY A 126 -23.84 10.60 11.74
N GLN A 127 -25.03 11.19 11.79
CA GLN A 127 -26.20 10.72 11.02
C GLN A 127 -26.29 11.33 9.62
N THR A 128 -25.59 12.44 9.38
CA THR A 128 -25.63 13.17 8.11
C THR A 128 -24.24 13.42 7.57
N LEU A 129 -24.06 13.18 6.27
CA LEU A 129 -22.84 13.54 5.55
C LEU A 129 -23.12 14.71 4.61
N TYR A 130 -22.28 15.73 4.67
CA TYR A 130 -22.30 16.89 3.79
C TYR A 130 -21.23 16.73 2.73
N LEU A 131 -21.57 16.88 1.47
CA LEU A 131 -20.67 16.78 0.33
C LEU A 131 -20.59 18.11 -0.39
N GLY A 132 -19.38 18.54 -0.74
CA GLY A 132 -19.12 19.73 -1.54
C GLY A 132 -18.21 19.42 -2.70
N GLY A 133 -18.45 20.02 -3.87
CA GLY A 133 -17.65 19.75 -5.04
C GLY A 133 -18.18 20.40 -6.31
N GLU A 134 -17.73 19.90 -7.44
CA GLU A 134 -18.10 20.41 -8.77
C GLU A 134 -19.35 19.75 -9.34
N PHE A 135 -19.88 18.75 -8.65
CA PHE A 135 -21.06 17.99 -9.11
C PHE A 135 -22.34 18.83 -9.03
N THR A 136 -23.23 18.59 -9.95
CA THR A 136 -24.55 19.22 -10.02
C THR A 136 -25.69 18.23 -9.80
N THR A 137 -25.36 16.92 -9.80
CA THR A 137 -26.33 15.86 -9.51
C THR A 137 -25.74 14.86 -8.51
N LEU A 138 -26.58 14.42 -7.58
CA LEU A 138 -26.30 13.37 -6.61
C LEU A 138 -27.39 12.30 -6.73
N ASN A 139 -27.04 11.04 -6.98
CA ASN A 139 -27.99 9.93 -7.20
C ASN A 139 -29.04 10.25 -8.29
N ASN A 140 -28.62 10.92 -9.36
CA ASN A 140 -29.48 11.36 -10.48
C ASN A 140 -30.55 12.37 -10.12
N GLN A 141 -30.40 13.09 -9.01
CA GLN A 141 -31.30 14.19 -8.60
C GLN A 141 -30.56 15.51 -8.68
#